data_260ab646f9da818e9a67430bd261edbc
#
_entry.id   260ab646f9da818e9a67430bd261edbc
#
_cell.length_a   1.000
_cell.length_b   1.000
_cell.length_c   1.000
_cell.angle_alpha   90.00
_cell.angle_beta   90.00
_cell.angle_gamma   90.00
#
_symmetry.space_group_name_H-M   'P 1'
#
loop_
_entity.id
_entity.type
_entity.pdbx_description
1 polymer ?
#
loop_
_entity_poly.entity_id
_entity_poly.type
_entity_poly.pdbx_seq_one_letter_code
_entity_poly.pdbx_strand_id
1 'polypeptide(L)'
;SLFAYALELATEFEDRNICRSIAKASRDVCCGEIFQTQRRFDLNLSVADYMRMIEMKTAALFSAATQLGAMLNGRSPEVCDAMRDYGMKLGTAYQIYDDCLDLVGDEKMVGKTLGTDLVKGKLTLPILYLLQSATDAQKTKLSRMLLKGEPMDTTVLAGIADYVGSIERAVQTAKQLLVEADEDLVGLEETPHLEAMRQITGYLHNLLDKCRAVA
;
A
#
# COMPACT_ATOMS: atom_id res chain seq x y z
N SER A 1 -19.08 -12.62 4.05
CA SER A 1 -19.70 -12.68 5.38
C SER A 1 -19.20 -11.59 6.33
N LEU A 2 -17.87 -11.43 6.59
CA LEU A 2 -17.34 -10.37 7.48
C LEU A 2 -17.73 -8.95 7.02
N PHE A 3 -17.70 -8.70 5.73
CA PHE A 3 -18.10 -7.42 5.16
C PHE A 3 -19.60 -7.11 5.40
N ALA A 4 -20.47 -8.10 5.17
CA ALA A 4 -21.90 -7.92 5.44
C ALA A 4 -22.17 -7.68 6.93
N TYR A 5 -21.44 -8.36 7.80
CA TYR A 5 -21.51 -8.16 9.25
C TYR A 5 -21.03 -6.76 9.67
N ALA A 6 -19.94 -6.27 9.08
CA ALA A 6 -19.49 -4.90 9.33
C ALA A 6 -20.53 -3.85 8.93
N LEU A 7 -21.24 -4.05 7.82
CA LEU A 7 -22.34 -3.18 7.41
C LEU A 7 -23.53 -3.29 8.37
N GLU A 8 -23.89 -4.49 8.83
CA GLU A 8 -24.93 -4.69 9.84
C GLU A 8 -24.60 -3.92 11.12
N LEU A 9 -23.41 -4.10 11.68
CA LEU A 9 -22.95 -3.36 12.86
C LEU A 9 -23.00 -1.83 12.63
N ALA A 10 -22.63 -1.36 11.44
CA ALA A 10 -22.69 0.07 11.12
C ALA A 10 -24.12 0.65 11.17
N THR A 11 -25.15 -0.16 10.96
CA THR A 11 -26.55 0.29 11.03
C THR A 11 -27.07 0.43 12.46
N GLU A 12 -26.36 -0.09 13.46
CA GLU A 12 -26.72 0.05 14.88
C GLU A 12 -26.41 1.45 15.43
N PHE A 13 -25.58 2.23 14.72
CA PHE A 13 -25.23 3.59 15.11
C PHE A 13 -26.26 4.60 14.57
N GLU A 14 -26.68 5.55 15.42
CA GLU A 14 -27.59 6.62 15.02
C GLU A 14 -26.95 7.60 14.02
N ASP A 15 -25.63 7.82 14.13
CA ASP A 15 -24.88 8.65 13.20
C ASP A 15 -24.71 7.95 11.84
N ARG A 16 -25.49 8.40 10.86
CA ARG A 16 -25.45 7.90 9.48
C ARG A 16 -24.10 8.10 8.79
N ASN A 17 -23.23 8.99 9.30
CA ASN A 17 -21.90 9.19 8.73
C ASN A 17 -21.00 7.97 8.93
N ILE A 18 -21.22 7.18 9.98
CA ILE A 18 -20.48 5.92 10.20
C ILE A 18 -20.77 4.94 9.06
N CYS A 19 -22.05 4.65 8.79
CA CYS A 19 -22.43 3.77 7.70
C CYS A 19 -21.98 4.30 6.33
N ARG A 20 -22.08 5.62 6.10
CA ARG A 20 -21.62 6.27 4.87
C ARG A 20 -20.10 6.14 4.67
N SER A 21 -19.30 6.31 5.71
CA SER A 21 -17.84 6.16 5.65
C SER A 21 -17.43 4.72 5.30
N ILE A 22 -18.04 3.72 5.94
CA ILE A 22 -17.81 2.31 5.65
C ILE A 22 -18.22 1.97 4.21
N ALA A 23 -19.39 2.41 3.78
CA ALA A 23 -19.87 2.16 2.42
C ALA A 23 -18.99 2.83 1.36
N LYS A 24 -18.48 4.05 1.63
CA LYS A 24 -17.53 4.73 0.75
C LYS A 24 -16.22 3.96 0.64
N ALA A 25 -15.60 3.59 1.78
CA ALA A 25 -14.35 2.83 1.78
C ALA A 25 -14.51 1.50 1.04
N SER A 26 -15.63 0.82 1.25
CA SER A 26 -15.95 -0.44 0.58
C SER A 26 -16.07 -0.30 -0.93
N ARG A 27 -16.76 0.75 -1.38
CA ARG A 27 -16.85 1.09 -2.81
C ARG A 27 -15.47 1.37 -3.38
N ASP A 28 -14.64 2.15 -2.67
CA ASP A 28 -13.32 2.53 -3.12
C ASP A 28 -12.42 1.27 -3.25
N VAL A 29 -12.48 0.32 -2.29
CA VAL A 29 -11.80 -0.98 -2.40
C VAL A 29 -12.24 -1.77 -3.63
N CYS A 30 -13.54 -1.90 -3.87
CA CYS A 30 -14.06 -2.59 -5.06
C CYS A 30 -13.56 -1.93 -6.35
N CYS A 31 -13.60 -0.59 -6.42
CA CYS A 31 -13.10 0.14 -7.58
C CYS A 31 -11.59 -0.04 -7.76
N GLY A 32 -10.81 -0.04 -6.68
CA GLY A 32 -9.37 -0.29 -6.70
C GLY A 32 -9.01 -1.68 -7.22
N GLU A 33 -9.74 -2.72 -6.80
CA GLU A 33 -9.58 -4.09 -7.30
C GLU A 33 -9.93 -4.22 -8.80
N ILE A 34 -10.99 -3.58 -9.24
CA ILE A 34 -11.36 -3.54 -10.65
C ILE A 34 -10.28 -2.83 -11.45
N PHE A 35 -9.82 -1.66 -10.99
CA PHE A 35 -8.77 -0.89 -11.62
C PHE A 35 -7.46 -1.69 -11.73
N GLN A 36 -7.02 -2.37 -10.65
CA GLN A 36 -5.87 -3.25 -10.68
C GLN A 36 -6.03 -4.38 -11.72
N THR A 37 -7.20 -4.98 -11.78
CA THR A 37 -7.48 -6.08 -12.71
C THR A 37 -7.42 -5.62 -14.17
N GLN A 38 -7.94 -4.43 -14.46
CA GLN A 38 -7.91 -3.85 -15.82
C GLN A 38 -6.50 -3.44 -16.25
N ARG A 39 -5.60 -3.15 -15.28
CA ARG A 39 -4.23 -2.71 -15.53
C ARG A 39 -3.20 -3.83 -15.46
N ARG A 40 -3.62 -5.10 -15.39
CA ARG A 40 -2.69 -6.24 -15.47
C ARG A 40 -1.96 -6.23 -16.80
N PHE A 41 -0.66 -6.45 -16.76
CA PHE A 41 0.24 -6.44 -17.91
C PHE A 41 0.28 -5.11 -18.68
N ASP A 42 -0.23 -4.02 -18.11
CA ASP A 42 -0.19 -2.69 -18.74
C ASP A 42 1.16 -2.02 -18.47
N LEU A 43 2.07 -2.16 -19.41
CA LEU A 43 3.42 -1.58 -19.33
C LEU A 43 3.46 -0.04 -19.37
N ASN A 44 2.31 0.60 -19.63
CA ASN A 44 2.14 2.06 -19.59
C ASN A 44 1.54 2.54 -18.26
N LEU A 45 1.37 1.65 -17.28
CA LEU A 45 0.89 2.04 -15.96
C LEU A 45 1.83 3.08 -15.34
N SER A 46 1.30 4.26 -15.03
CA SER A 46 2.07 5.31 -14.39
C SER A 46 2.20 5.07 -12.87
N VAL A 47 3.24 5.63 -12.26
CA VAL A 47 3.37 5.63 -10.79
C VAL A 47 2.16 6.31 -10.13
N ALA A 48 1.63 7.39 -10.72
CA ALA A 48 0.43 8.06 -10.21
C ALA A 48 -0.81 7.17 -10.24
N ASP A 49 -1.03 6.40 -11.32
CA ASP A 49 -2.12 5.43 -11.41
C ASP A 49 -1.96 4.29 -10.42
N TYR A 50 -0.71 3.80 -10.23
CA TYR A 50 -0.42 2.80 -9.21
C TYR A 50 -0.73 3.34 -7.80
N MET A 51 -0.26 4.53 -7.43
CA MET A 51 -0.54 5.14 -6.12
C MET A 51 -2.04 5.25 -5.88
N ARG A 52 -2.79 5.81 -6.84
CA ARG A 52 -4.24 5.90 -6.76
C ARG A 52 -4.90 4.52 -6.57
N MET A 53 -4.41 3.51 -7.26
CA MET A 53 -4.94 2.14 -7.17
C MET A 53 -4.77 1.56 -5.76
N ILE A 54 -3.58 1.69 -5.14
CA ILE A 54 -3.33 1.16 -3.80
C ILE A 54 -4.01 2.00 -2.72
N GLU A 55 -4.15 3.31 -2.90
CA GLU A 55 -4.96 4.18 -2.04
C GLU A 55 -6.40 3.69 -1.98
N MET A 56 -7.01 3.40 -3.13
CA MET A 56 -8.38 2.90 -3.20
C MET A 56 -8.49 1.48 -2.64
N LYS A 57 -7.63 0.55 -3.09
CA LYS A 57 -7.72 -0.87 -2.79
C LYS A 57 -7.42 -1.19 -1.32
N THR A 58 -6.44 -0.52 -0.74
CA THR A 58 -5.89 -0.86 0.59
C THR A 58 -6.04 0.29 1.57
N ALA A 59 -5.52 1.47 1.27
CA ALA A 59 -5.44 2.57 2.21
C ALA A 59 -6.82 3.14 2.60
N ALA A 60 -7.82 3.06 1.75
CA ALA A 60 -9.17 3.52 2.04
C ALA A 60 -9.78 2.88 3.31
N LEU A 61 -9.47 1.60 3.59
CA LEU A 61 -9.92 0.94 4.82
C LEU A 61 -9.16 1.41 6.06
N PHE A 62 -7.84 1.62 5.95
CA PHE A 62 -7.04 2.21 7.04
C PHE A 62 -7.54 3.61 7.37
N SER A 63 -7.75 4.43 6.35
CA SER A 63 -8.28 5.79 6.46
C SER A 63 -9.65 5.83 7.14
N ALA A 64 -10.58 4.97 6.73
CA ALA A 64 -11.90 4.88 7.33
C ALA A 64 -11.83 4.41 8.79
N ALA A 65 -10.99 3.43 9.11
CA ALA A 65 -10.85 2.89 10.46
C ALA A 65 -10.33 3.95 11.45
N THR A 66 -9.29 4.68 11.08
CA THR A 66 -8.71 5.72 11.94
C THR A 66 -9.65 6.92 12.09
N GLN A 67 -10.29 7.36 11.00
CA GLN A 67 -11.30 8.43 11.05
C GLN A 67 -12.49 8.05 11.95
N LEU A 68 -13.04 6.86 11.76
CA LEU A 68 -14.19 6.39 12.56
C LEU A 68 -13.83 6.23 14.04
N GLY A 69 -12.60 5.79 14.35
CA GLY A 69 -12.11 5.73 15.72
C GLY A 69 -12.13 7.10 16.41
N ALA A 70 -11.75 8.17 15.71
CA ALA A 70 -11.82 9.53 16.23
C ALA A 70 -13.27 10.03 16.36
N MET A 71 -14.11 9.79 15.34
CA MET A 71 -15.52 10.18 15.34
C MET A 71 -16.30 9.54 16.49
N LEU A 72 -16.13 8.24 16.71
CA LEU A 72 -16.81 7.48 17.77
C LEU A 72 -16.41 7.93 19.18
N ASN A 73 -15.21 8.53 19.32
CA ASN A 73 -14.74 9.13 20.56
C ASN A 73 -15.06 10.63 20.68
N GLY A 74 -15.94 11.16 19.84
CA GLY A 74 -16.41 12.55 19.90
C GLY A 74 -15.33 13.59 19.66
N ARG A 75 -14.28 13.24 18.90
CA ARG A 75 -13.21 14.19 18.55
C ARG A 75 -13.71 15.22 17.53
N SER A 76 -13.05 16.39 17.48
CA SER A 76 -13.41 17.45 16.54
C SER A 76 -13.24 17.02 15.07
N PRO A 77 -13.92 17.69 14.13
CA PRO A 77 -13.77 17.41 12.70
C PRO A 77 -12.30 17.45 12.23
N GLU A 78 -11.51 18.41 12.75
CA GLU A 78 -10.10 18.57 12.41
C GLU A 78 -9.26 17.33 12.84
N VAL A 79 -9.52 16.80 14.03
CA VAL A 79 -8.88 15.57 14.52
C VAL A 79 -9.32 14.38 13.67
N CYS A 80 -10.61 14.30 13.32
CA CYS A 80 -11.14 13.24 12.45
C CYS A 80 -10.49 13.27 11.05
N ASP A 81 -10.25 14.46 10.52
CA ASP A 81 -9.58 14.64 9.23
C ASP A 81 -8.10 14.27 9.30
N ALA A 82 -7.38 14.70 10.35
CA ALA A 82 -5.99 14.29 10.58
C ALA A 82 -5.85 12.76 10.69
N MET A 83 -6.76 12.12 11.42
CA MET A 83 -6.79 10.67 11.57
C MET A 83 -7.10 9.95 10.25
N ARG A 84 -7.97 10.52 9.41
CA ARG A 84 -8.24 10.03 8.06
C ARG A 84 -6.96 10.06 7.20
N ASP A 85 -6.26 11.19 7.21
CA ASP A 85 -5.07 11.41 6.38
C ASP A 85 -3.88 10.55 6.86
N TYR A 86 -3.70 10.43 8.17
CA TYR A 86 -2.79 9.45 8.78
C TYR A 86 -3.06 8.03 8.28
N GLY A 87 -4.31 7.57 8.38
CA GLY A 87 -4.69 6.22 7.95
C GLY A 87 -4.48 5.99 6.46
N MET A 88 -4.72 7.01 5.62
CA MET A 88 -4.47 6.95 4.18
C MET A 88 -2.98 6.74 3.88
N LYS A 89 -2.11 7.54 4.48
CA LYS A 89 -0.66 7.46 4.29
C LYS A 89 -0.08 6.16 4.83
N LEU A 90 -0.49 5.75 6.05
CA LEU A 90 -0.07 4.48 6.65
C LEU A 90 -0.46 3.28 5.78
N GLY A 91 -1.71 3.24 5.31
CA GLY A 91 -2.22 2.15 4.47
C GLY A 91 -1.54 2.08 3.11
N THR A 92 -1.22 3.24 2.52
CA THR A 92 -0.45 3.33 1.26
C THR A 92 0.97 2.81 1.44
N ALA A 93 1.66 3.24 2.52
CA ALA A 93 3.00 2.75 2.86
C ALA A 93 3.01 1.25 3.14
N TYR A 94 1.98 0.73 3.83
CA TYR A 94 1.82 -0.70 4.08
C TYR A 94 1.69 -1.51 2.78
N GLN A 95 0.92 -1.01 1.80
CA GLN A 95 0.79 -1.72 0.52
C GLN A 95 2.11 -1.71 -0.26
N ILE A 96 2.85 -0.59 -0.26
CA ILE A 96 4.18 -0.54 -0.89
C ILE A 96 5.14 -1.54 -0.20
N TYR A 97 5.08 -1.64 1.13
CA TYR A 97 5.84 -2.66 1.86
C TYR A 97 5.47 -4.08 1.43
N ASP A 98 4.18 -4.42 1.34
CA ASP A 98 3.72 -5.74 0.89
C ASP A 98 4.19 -6.08 -0.53
N ASP A 99 4.17 -5.11 -1.42
CA ASP A 99 4.65 -5.23 -2.79
C ASP A 99 6.18 -5.41 -2.87
N CYS A 100 6.95 -4.73 -2.01
CA CYS A 100 8.40 -4.97 -1.89
C CYS A 100 8.67 -6.37 -1.32
N LEU A 101 7.91 -6.76 -0.30
CA LEU A 101 8.05 -8.06 0.36
C LEU A 101 7.77 -9.22 -0.59
N ASP A 102 6.82 -9.08 -1.53
CA ASP A 102 6.54 -10.09 -2.57
C ASP A 102 7.77 -10.35 -3.48
N LEU A 103 8.64 -9.37 -3.63
CA LEU A 103 9.83 -9.46 -4.48
C LEU A 103 11.09 -9.91 -3.72
N VAL A 104 11.29 -9.46 -2.46
CA VAL A 104 12.55 -9.67 -1.72
C VAL A 104 12.40 -10.52 -0.46
N GLY A 105 11.18 -10.92 -0.11
CA GLY A 105 10.90 -11.68 1.11
C GLY A 105 11.42 -13.11 1.08
N ASP A 106 11.56 -13.69 2.27
CA ASP A 106 11.77 -15.14 2.47
C ASP A 106 10.43 -15.80 2.82
N GLU A 107 9.95 -16.72 1.98
CA GLU A 107 8.68 -17.43 2.16
C GLU A 107 8.57 -18.12 3.53
N LYS A 108 9.68 -18.63 4.06
CA LYS A 108 9.70 -19.29 5.37
C LYS A 108 9.47 -18.32 6.52
N MET A 109 9.94 -17.08 6.37
CA MET A 109 9.76 -16.01 7.36
C MET A 109 8.39 -15.36 7.27
N VAL A 110 7.85 -15.25 6.06
CA VAL A 110 6.60 -14.53 5.79
C VAL A 110 5.37 -15.44 5.89
N GLY A 111 5.55 -16.74 5.66
CA GLY A 111 4.46 -17.73 5.72
C GLY A 111 3.46 -17.65 4.55
N LYS A 112 3.82 -16.96 3.46
CA LYS A 112 3.04 -16.90 2.21
C LYS A 112 3.94 -17.16 1.01
N THR A 113 3.35 -17.63 -0.10
CA THR A 113 4.05 -17.70 -1.39
C THR A 113 4.34 -16.30 -1.92
N LEU A 114 5.59 -16.05 -2.32
CA LEU A 114 6.09 -14.79 -2.85
C LEU A 114 6.31 -14.85 -4.37
N GLY A 115 6.63 -13.70 -4.99
CA GLY A 115 6.83 -13.59 -6.43
C GLY A 115 5.57 -13.79 -7.28
N THR A 116 4.39 -13.76 -6.64
CA THR A 116 3.12 -14.06 -7.31
C THR A 116 2.53 -12.88 -8.06
N ASP A 117 2.85 -11.65 -7.65
CA ASP A 117 2.24 -10.44 -8.24
C ASP A 117 2.71 -10.24 -9.67
N LEU A 118 3.99 -10.42 -9.93
CA LEU A 118 4.54 -10.29 -11.28
C LEU A 118 4.00 -11.37 -12.23
N VAL A 119 3.87 -12.61 -11.75
CA VAL A 119 3.28 -13.71 -12.52
C VAL A 119 1.81 -13.42 -12.88
N LYS A 120 1.08 -12.75 -12.00
CA LYS A 120 -0.30 -12.31 -12.23
C LYS A 120 -0.41 -11.04 -13.07
N GLY A 121 0.71 -10.50 -13.55
CA GLY A 121 0.78 -9.28 -14.34
C GLY A 121 0.55 -7.99 -13.57
N LYS A 122 0.71 -8.00 -12.24
CA LYS A 122 0.63 -6.80 -11.43
C LYS A 122 1.99 -6.09 -11.45
N LEU A 123 2.02 -4.91 -12.00
CA LEU A 123 3.20 -4.04 -11.99
C LEU A 123 3.19 -3.21 -10.71
N THR A 124 3.97 -3.67 -9.73
CA THR A 124 4.10 -3.00 -8.43
C THR A 124 5.11 -1.87 -8.47
N LEU A 125 5.16 -1.02 -7.44
CA LEU A 125 6.01 0.18 -7.45
C LEU A 125 7.50 -0.11 -7.74
N PRO A 126 8.12 -1.14 -7.15
CA PRO A 126 9.50 -1.48 -7.50
C PRO A 126 9.68 -1.79 -8.99
N ILE A 127 8.74 -2.53 -9.60
CA ILE A 127 8.79 -2.88 -11.02
C ILE A 127 8.58 -1.63 -11.89
N LEU A 128 7.70 -0.72 -11.51
CA LEU A 128 7.51 0.55 -12.22
C LEU A 128 8.79 1.41 -12.18
N TYR A 129 9.47 1.46 -11.03
CA TYR A 129 10.75 2.17 -10.91
C TYR A 129 11.86 1.47 -11.71
N LEU A 130 11.90 0.14 -11.73
CA LEU A 130 12.81 -0.63 -12.57
C LEU A 130 12.61 -0.28 -14.05
N LEU A 131 11.37 -0.25 -14.52
CA LEU A 131 11.04 0.12 -15.89
C LEU A 131 11.39 1.58 -16.21
N GLN A 132 11.26 2.49 -15.25
CA GLN A 132 11.64 3.91 -15.45
C GLN A 132 13.15 4.09 -15.61
N SER A 133 13.97 3.38 -14.83
CA SER A 133 15.43 3.49 -14.85
C SER A 133 16.10 2.68 -15.97
N ALA A 134 15.40 1.69 -16.53
CA ALA A 134 15.92 0.81 -17.55
C ALA A 134 16.13 1.51 -18.90
N THR A 135 17.18 1.13 -19.62
CA THR A 135 17.40 1.52 -21.03
C THR A 135 16.34 0.92 -21.96
N ASP A 136 16.17 1.43 -23.16
CA ASP A 136 15.17 0.92 -24.11
C ASP A 136 15.36 -0.56 -24.45
N ALA A 137 16.61 -1.03 -24.54
CA ALA A 137 16.92 -2.44 -24.73
C ALA A 137 16.50 -3.30 -23.54
N GLN A 138 16.74 -2.84 -22.32
CA GLN A 138 16.33 -3.49 -21.08
C GLN A 138 14.79 -3.50 -20.95
N LYS A 139 14.12 -2.37 -21.22
CA LYS A 139 12.65 -2.28 -21.26
C LYS A 139 12.06 -3.29 -22.24
N THR A 140 12.60 -3.38 -23.44
CA THR A 140 12.13 -4.33 -24.45
C THR A 140 12.26 -5.78 -23.96
N LYS A 141 13.38 -6.11 -23.31
CA LYS A 141 13.62 -7.46 -22.76
C LYS A 141 12.63 -7.75 -21.62
N LEU A 142 12.51 -6.84 -20.62
CA LEU A 142 11.58 -6.98 -19.50
C LEU A 142 10.12 -7.09 -19.98
N SER A 143 9.71 -6.23 -20.90
CA SER A 143 8.36 -6.23 -21.47
C SER A 143 8.02 -7.57 -22.15
N ARG A 144 8.97 -8.13 -22.91
CA ARG A 144 8.78 -9.43 -23.56
C ARG A 144 8.61 -10.56 -22.55
N MET A 145 9.41 -10.57 -21.48
CA MET A 145 9.34 -11.59 -20.43
C MET A 145 8.02 -11.47 -19.67
N LEU A 146 7.62 -10.26 -19.28
CA LEU A 146 6.35 -9.97 -18.60
C LEU A 146 5.15 -10.45 -19.44
N LEU A 147 5.10 -10.11 -20.71
CA LEU A 147 3.98 -10.48 -21.60
C LEU A 147 3.92 -11.99 -21.90
N LYS A 148 5.05 -12.69 -21.83
CA LYS A 148 5.10 -14.14 -22.02
C LYS A 148 4.82 -14.95 -20.75
N GLY A 149 4.74 -14.27 -19.58
CA GLY A 149 4.63 -14.95 -18.28
C GLY A 149 5.85 -15.81 -17.97
N GLU A 150 7.04 -15.44 -18.48
CA GLU A 150 8.29 -16.13 -18.17
C GLU A 150 8.60 -15.99 -16.68
N PRO A 151 9.12 -17.03 -16.00
CA PRO A 151 9.55 -16.92 -14.61
C PRO A 151 10.58 -15.80 -14.46
N MET A 152 10.29 -14.84 -13.59
CA MET A 152 11.18 -13.72 -13.30
C MET A 152 11.43 -13.69 -11.80
N ASP A 153 12.50 -14.35 -11.40
CA ASP A 153 13.03 -14.22 -10.05
C ASP A 153 13.92 -12.97 -9.93
N THR A 154 14.33 -12.66 -8.71
CA THR A 154 15.18 -11.51 -8.38
C THR A 154 16.50 -11.53 -9.15
N THR A 155 17.07 -12.74 -9.39
CA THR A 155 18.34 -12.92 -10.11
C THR A 155 18.19 -12.51 -11.57
N VAL A 156 17.08 -12.91 -12.20
CA VAL A 156 16.76 -12.52 -13.59
C VAL A 156 16.56 -11.01 -13.70
N LEU A 157 15.81 -10.42 -12.79
CA LEU A 157 15.56 -8.97 -12.79
C LEU A 157 16.86 -8.17 -12.57
N ALA A 158 17.68 -8.56 -11.59
CA ALA A 158 18.99 -7.94 -11.33
C ALA A 158 19.96 -8.05 -12.51
N GLY A 159 19.88 -9.13 -13.27
CA GLY A 159 20.70 -9.32 -14.50
C GLY A 159 20.24 -8.47 -15.70
N ILE A 160 19.09 -7.81 -15.62
CA ILE A 160 18.54 -7.02 -16.72
C ILE A 160 18.66 -5.51 -16.47
N ALA A 161 18.37 -5.05 -15.24
CA ALA A 161 18.34 -3.63 -14.90
C ALA A 161 18.69 -3.43 -13.41
N ASP A 162 18.71 -2.16 -12.95
CA ASP A 162 18.98 -1.83 -11.54
C ASP A 162 17.80 -2.19 -10.64
N TYR A 163 17.72 -3.48 -10.30
CA TYR A 163 16.70 -4.05 -9.44
C TYR A 163 16.82 -3.53 -8.00
N VAL A 164 18.04 -3.50 -7.44
CA VAL A 164 18.30 -3.07 -6.07
C VAL A 164 17.92 -1.60 -5.88
N GLY A 165 18.34 -0.71 -6.76
CA GLY A 165 17.98 0.70 -6.70
C GLY A 165 16.47 0.95 -6.86
N SER A 166 15.77 0.09 -7.61
CA SER A 166 14.31 0.20 -7.74
C SER A 166 13.57 -0.18 -6.46
N ILE A 167 14.02 -1.21 -5.74
CA ILE A 167 13.50 -1.57 -4.41
C ILE A 167 13.79 -0.46 -3.40
N GLU A 168 15.03 0.03 -3.36
CA GLU A 168 15.41 1.13 -2.45
C GLU A 168 14.55 2.37 -2.67
N ARG A 169 14.28 2.72 -3.92
CA ARG A 169 13.42 3.87 -4.25
C ARG A 169 11.98 3.65 -3.79
N ALA A 170 11.42 2.44 -3.93
CA ALA A 170 10.09 2.12 -3.43
C ALA A 170 10.02 2.18 -1.91
N VAL A 171 11.03 1.63 -1.22
CA VAL A 171 11.17 1.72 0.24
C VAL A 171 11.25 3.19 0.69
N GLN A 172 12.00 4.05 0.01
CA GLN A 172 12.07 5.47 0.33
C GLN A 172 10.73 6.17 0.15
N THR A 173 9.98 5.85 -0.91
CA THR A 173 8.62 6.39 -1.11
C THR A 173 7.70 6.00 0.05
N ALA A 174 7.72 4.75 0.49
CA ALA A 174 6.93 4.30 1.64
C ALA A 174 7.34 4.99 2.95
N LYS A 175 8.65 5.15 3.19
CA LYS A 175 9.16 5.83 4.38
C LYS A 175 8.77 7.32 4.41
N GLN A 176 8.78 7.99 3.27
CA GLN A 176 8.34 9.37 3.18
C GLN A 176 6.84 9.49 3.59
N LEU A 177 5.99 8.57 3.13
CA LEU A 177 4.59 8.53 3.53
C LEU A 177 4.42 8.31 5.05
N LEU A 178 5.29 7.51 5.69
CA LEU A 178 5.25 7.30 7.14
C LEU A 178 5.66 8.56 7.90
N VAL A 179 6.65 9.31 7.41
CA VAL A 179 7.02 10.62 7.99
C VAL A 179 5.84 11.59 7.89
N GLU A 180 5.21 11.68 6.73
CA GLU A 180 4.04 12.53 6.52
C GLU A 180 2.81 12.08 7.34
N ALA A 181 2.67 10.76 7.60
CA ALA A 181 1.65 10.24 8.50
C ALA A 181 1.90 10.67 9.95
N ASP A 182 3.14 10.62 10.43
CA ASP A 182 3.48 11.10 11.77
C ASP A 182 3.28 12.62 11.90
N GLU A 183 3.46 13.40 10.84
CA GLU A 183 3.15 14.83 10.81
C GLU A 183 1.65 15.11 11.02
N ASP A 184 0.74 14.27 10.51
CA ASP A 184 -0.70 14.41 10.75
C ASP A 184 -1.07 14.21 12.24
N LEU A 185 -0.21 13.58 13.02
CA LEU A 185 -0.41 13.37 14.46
C LEU A 185 0.14 14.52 15.31
N VAL A 186 0.87 15.47 14.72
CA VAL A 186 1.47 16.60 15.44
C VAL A 186 0.38 17.54 15.94
N GLY A 187 0.48 17.93 17.21
CA GLY A 187 -0.48 18.83 17.86
C GLY A 187 -1.76 18.17 18.36
N LEU A 188 -1.90 16.85 18.18
CA LEU A 188 -2.99 16.11 18.83
C LEU A 188 -2.67 15.87 20.31
N GLU A 189 -3.72 15.67 21.13
CA GLU A 189 -3.60 15.38 22.54
C GLU A 189 -2.79 14.09 22.79
N GLU A 190 -1.74 14.18 23.58
CA GLU A 190 -0.91 13.02 23.93
C GLU A 190 -1.70 12.01 24.77
N THR A 191 -1.90 10.83 24.22
CA THR A 191 -2.60 9.71 24.86
C THR A 191 -1.87 8.40 24.59
N PRO A 192 -2.10 7.34 25.41
CA PRO A 192 -1.54 6.01 25.10
C PRO A 192 -1.95 5.47 23.72
N HIS A 193 -3.10 5.89 23.21
CA HIS A 193 -3.57 5.48 21.88
C HIS A 193 -2.80 6.20 20.78
N LEU A 194 -2.51 7.49 20.93
CA LEU A 194 -1.69 8.25 19.98
C LEU A 194 -0.26 7.68 19.93
N GLU A 195 0.31 7.36 21.10
CA GLU A 195 1.60 6.70 21.19
C GLU A 195 1.59 5.33 20.49
N ALA A 196 0.54 4.52 20.66
CA ALA A 196 0.40 3.25 19.95
C ALA A 196 0.37 3.44 18.43
N MET A 197 -0.22 4.52 17.91
CA MET A 197 -0.22 4.83 16.49
C MET A 197 1.19 5.15 15.97
N ARG A 198 1.97 5.96 16.69
CA ARG A 198 3.38 6.20 16.37
C ARG A 198 4.22 4.91 16.38
N GLN A 199 3.93 4.02 17.32
CA GLN A 199 4.60 2.71 17.38
C GLN A 199 4.27 1.84 16.16
N ILE A 200 3.03 1.89 15.64
CA ILE A 200 2.64 1.21 14.40
C ILE A 200 3.44 1.77 13.22
N THR A 201 3.54 3.09 13.10
CA THR A 201 4.35 3.77 12.06
C THR A 201 5.82 3.35 12.17
N GLY A 202 6.40 3.40 13.38
CA GLY A 202 7.78 2.97 13.65
C GLY A 202 8.01 1.48 13.35
N TYR A 203 7.05 0.63 13.65
CA TYR A 203 7.12 -0.79 13.32
C TYR A 203 7.17 -1.04 11.81
N LEU A 204 6.30 -0.38 11.04
CA LEU A 204 6.30 -0.48 9.58
C LEU A 204 7.60 0.07 8.97
N HIS A 205 8.13 1.16 9.55
CA HIS A 205 9.43 1.69 9.16
C HIS A 205 10.55 0.65 9.31
N ASN A 206 10.58 -0.08 10.44
CA ASN A 206 11.54 -1.16 10.69
C ASN A 206 11.36 -2.36 9.74
N LEU A 207 10.13 -2.65 9.33
CA LEU A 207 9.86 -3.70 8.32
C LEU A 207 10.41 -3.30 6.95
N LEU A 208 10.26 -2.04 6.55
CA LEU A 208 10.81 -1.50 5.31
C LEU A 208 12.36 -1.55 5.29
N ASP A 209 13.02 -1.37 6.43
CA ASP A 209 14.49 -1.52 6.51
C ASP A 209 14.93 -2.95 6.22
N LYS A 210 14.15 -3.95 6.60
CA LYS A 210 14.44 -5.35 6.29
C LYS A 210 14.33 -5.67 4.80
N CYS A 211 13.43 -5.00 4.06
CA CYS A 211 13.37 -5.15 2.61
C CYS A 211 14.64 -4.67 1.90
N ARG A 212 15.34 -3.67 2.46
CA ARG A 212 16.62 -3.18 1.92
C ARG A 212 17.78 -4.16 2.14
N ALA A 213 17.79 -4.84 3.27
CA ALA A 213 18.90 -5.72 3.66
C ALA A 213 18.97 -7.03 2.85
N VAL A 214 17.91 -7.38 2.13
CA VAL A 214 17.78 -8.63 1.36
C VAL A 214 17.93 -8.40 -0.15
N ALA A 215 17.81 -7.15 -0.62
CA ALA A 215 18.00 -6.77 -2.02
C ALA A 215 19.50 -6.60 -2.34
#